data_a2114f8c19f549ade973a667f3f9c852
#
_entry.id   a2114f8c19f549ade973a667f3f9c852
#
_cell.length_a   1.000
_cell.length_b   1.000
_cell.length_c   1.000
_cell.angle_alpha   90.00
_cell.angle_beta   90.00
_cell.angle_gamma   90.00
#
_symmetry.space_group_name_H-M   'P 1'
#
loop_
_entity.id
_entity.type
_entity.pdbx_description
1 polymer ?
#
loop_
_entity_poly.entity_id
_entity_poly.type
_entity_poly.pdbx_seq_one_letter_code
_entity_poly.pdbx_strand_id
1 'polypeptide(L)'
;GRFYFMEMNTRIQVEHPVTEWVTGIDLIKEQIRIADGQKLSFTQQDIEINGHAIECRINAENPEKGFRPSPGTITDLHLPGGKGIRVDSAIYSGCSISPYYDSMVAKLIVWAKNRDEAIQKMQSALGEVIIEGIDTNVDYLYELLNNPVYQSGEFNVNFIDTIKH
;
A
#
# COMPACT_ATOMS: atom_id res chain seq x y z
N GLY A 1 -25.11 14.64 10.54
CA GLY A 1 -25.39 14.15 9.19
C GLY A 1 -26.08 12.80 9.22
N ARG A 2 -26.63 12.37 8.08
CA ARG A 2 -27.19 11.02 7.91
C ARG A 2 -26.15 10.17 7.19
N PHE A 3 -26.06 8.88 7.52
CA PHE A 3 -25.25 7.89 6.81
C PHE A 3 -26.15 6.79 6.26
N TYR A 4 -25.71 6.14 5.20
CA TYR A 4 -26.47 5.12 4.51
C TYR A 4 -25.53 3.94 4.20
N PHE A 5 -26.08 2.71 4.28
CA PHE A 5 -25.37 1.53 3.81
C PHE A 5 -25.25 1.60 2.28
N MET A 6 -24.04 1.40 1.76
CA MET A 6 -23.77 1.31 0.32
C MET A 6 -23.51 -0.13 -0.10
N GLU A 7 -22.41 -0.72 0.41
CA GLU A 7 -22.00 -2.07 0.08
C GLU A 7 -21.11 -2.64 1.19
N MET A 8 -20.85 -3.92 1.13
CA MET A 8 -19.85 -4.60 1.94
C MET A 8 -18.95 -5.44 1.04
N ASN A 9 -17.64 -5.24 1.15
CA ASN A 9 -16.65 -6.07 0.48
C ASN A 9 -16.41 -7.36 1.29
N THR A 10 -17.11 -8.44 0.94
CA THR A 10 -17.01 -9.74 1.63
C THR A 10 -15.79 -10.55 1.19
N ARG A 11 -14.64 -9.94 1.12
CA ARG A 11 -13.35 -10.50 0.73
C ARG A 11 -12.23 -9.80 1.47
N ILE A 12 -11.02 -10.35 1.41
CA ILE A 12 -9.84 -9.62 1.91
C ILE A 12 -9.64 -8.35 1.09
N GLN A 13 -9.25 -7.27 1.75
CA GLN A 13 -8.94 -6.00 1.12
C GLN A 13 -7.46 -5.95 0.69
N VAL A 14 -7.15 -5.14 -0.33
CA VAL A 14 -5.76 -4.92 -0.76
C VAL A 14 -4.93 -4.39 0.41
N GLU A 15 -5.50 -3.47 1.17
CA GLU A 15 -4.89 -2.76 2.30
C GLU A 15 -4.89 -3.54 3.64
N HIS A 16 -5.22 -4.84 3.64
CA HIS A 16 -5.18 -5.65 4.88
C HIS A 16 -3.83 -5.60 5.62
N PRO A 17 -2.67 -5.43 4.94
CA PRO A 17 -1.38 -5.35 5.62
C PRO A 17 -1.28 -4.19 6.64
N VAL A 18 -1.99 -3.09 6.42
CA VAL A 18 -2.05 -1.97 7.39
C VAL A 18 -2.65 -2.45 8.70
N THR A 19 -3.78 -3.15 8.65
CA THR A 19 -4.42 -3.74 9.83
C THR A 19 -3.51 -4.77 10.50
N GLU A 20 -2.89 -5.66 9.72
CA GLU A 20 -1.96 -6.67 10.23
C GLU A 20 -0.80 -6.04 11.01
N TRP A 21 -0.22 -4.96 10.48
CA TRP A 21 0.90 -4.27 11.10
C TRP A 21 0.54 -3.59 12.42
N VAL A 22 -0.62 -2.95 12.51
CA VAL A 22 -1.00 -2.22 13.73
C VAL A 22 -1.66 -3.10 14.79
N THR A 23 -2.17 -4.29 14.42
CA THR A 23 -2.81 -5.22 15.37
C THR A 23 -1.95 -6.43 15.71
N GLY A 24 -0.94 -6.75 14.88
CA GLY A 24 -0.15 -7.97 15.01
C GLY A 24 -0.88 -9.26 14.60
N ILE A 25 -2.07 -9.15 13.96
CA ILE A 25 -2.90 -10.28 13.55
C ILE A 25 -2.69 -10.57 12.07
N ASP A 26 -2.35 -11.81 11.73
CA ASP A 26 -2.27 -12.30 10.34
C ASP A 26 -3.67 -12.68 9.86
N LEU A 27 -4.29 -11.77 9.10
CA LEU A 27 -5.68 -11.93 8.62
C LEU A 27 -5.81 -13.07 7.63
N ILE A 28 -4.83 -13.29 6.78
CA ILE A 28 -4.84 -14.40 5.80
C ILE A 28 -4.79 -15.75 6.52
N LYS A 29 -3.92 -15.86 7.52
CA LYS A 29 -3.82 -17.06 8.35
C LYS A 29 -5.12 -17.35 9.11
N GLU A 30 -5.76 -16.32 9.65
CA GLU A 30 -7.06 -16.49 10.32
C GLU A 30 -8.16 -16.91 9.34
N GLN A 31 -8.18 -16.37 8.11
CA GLN A 31 -9.12 -16.84 7.08
C GLN A 31 -8.94 -18.32 6.77
N ILE A 32 -7.69 -18.79 6.63
CA ILE A 32 -7.38 -20.20 6.39
C ILE A 32 -7.85 -21.06 7.56
N ARG A 33 -7.60 -20.65 8.80
CA ARG A 33 -8.05 -21.36 10.00
C ARG A 33 -9.57 -21.47 10.09
N ILE A 34 -10.28 -20.38 9.82
CA ILE A 34 -11.73 -20.35 9.82
C ILE A 34 -12.28 -21.27 8.72
N ALA A 35 -11.68 -21.26 7.53
CA ALA A 35 -12.06 -22.16 6.43
C ALA A 35 -11.84 -23.65 6.76
N ASP A 36 -10.84 -23.95 7.61
CA ASP A 36 -10.59 -25.28 8.17
C ASP A 36 -11.51 -25.64 9.37
N GLY A 37 -12.50 -24.80 9.68
CA GLY A 37 -13.47 -25.03 10.75
C GLY A 37 -12.99 -24.65 12.15
N GLN A 38 -11.84 -24.00 12.27
CA GLN A 38 -11.31 -23.53 13.56
C GLN A 38 -12.03 -22.24 13.99
N LYS A 39 -12.04 -21.99 15.30
CA LYS A 39 -12.49 -20.70 15.85
C LYS A 39 -11.38 -19.66 15.71
N LEU A 40 -11.75 -18.37 15.78
CA LEU A 40 -10.78 -17.29 15.91
C LEU A 40 -9.81 -17.56 17.07
N SER A 41 -8.53 -17.27 16.85
CA SER A 41 -7.47 -17.47 17.86
C SER A 41 -7.41 -16.36 18.90
N PHE A 42 -8.22 -15.32 18.77
CA PHE A 42 -8.25 -14.12 19.63
C PHE A 42 -9.69 -13.64 19.86
N THR A 43 -9.87 -12.76 20.83
CA THR A 43 -11.11 -12.05 21.11
C THR A 43 -10.95 -10.55 20.81
N GLN A 44 -12.05 -9.79 20.87
CA GLN A 44 -11.99 -8.34 20.66
C GLN A 44 -11.11 -7.61 21.70
N GLN A 45 -11.03 -8.15 22.92
CA GLN A 45 -10.19 -7.58 23.99
C GLN A 45 -8.69 -7.76 23.76
N ASP A 46 -8.31 -8.72 22.93
CA ASP A 46 -6.90 -8.99 22.61
C ASP A 46 -6.35 -8.07 21.52
N ILE A 47 -7.23 -7.23 20.92
CA ILE A 47 -6.87 -6.34 19.82
C ILE A 47 -6.48 -4.97 20.36
N GLU A 48 -5.18 -4.66 20.22
CA GLU A 48 -4.63 -3.34 20.53
C GLU A 48 -4.04 -2.73 19.26
N ILE A 49 -4.34 -1.44 19.04
CA ILE A 49 -3.74 -0.68 17.94
C ILE A 49 -2.37 -0.15 18.40
N ASN A 50 -1.31 -0.62 17.75
CA ASN A 50 0.06 -0.25 18.07
C ASN A 50 0.73 0.45 16.89
N GLY A 51 1.17 1.69 17.10
CA GLY A 51 1.87 2.47 16.10
C GLY A 51 0.98 2.96 14.95
N HIS A 52 1.61 3.18 13.80
CA HIS A 52 0.98 3.68 12.58
C HIS A 52 1.56 2.96 11.37
N ALA A 53 0.72 2.56 10.44
CA ALA A 53 1.13 1.94 9.20
C ALA A 53 0.62 2.74 7.99
N ILE A 54 1.43 2.76 6.94
CA ILE A 54 1.09 3.36 5.65
C ILE A 54 1.33 2.30 4.58
N GLU A 55 0.40 2.18 3.64
CA GLU A 55 0.55 1.36 2.44
C GLU A 55 0.54 2.26 1.20
N CYS A 56 1.51 2.06 0.32
CA CYS A 56 1.54 2.60 -1.03
C CYS A 56 1.35 1.46 -2.04
N ARG A 57 0.34 1.60 -2.90
CA ARG A 57 0.15 0.71 -4.05
C ARG A 57 1.04 1.21 -5.18
N ILE A 58 2.03 0.41 -5.56
CA ILE A 58 2.91 0.71 -6.69
C ILE A 58 2.27 0.14 -7.94
N ASN A 59 1.92 1.04 -8.85
CA ASN A 59 1.23 0.72 -10.09
C ASN A 59 2.15 0.99 -11.30
N ALA A 60 2.09 0.11 -12.29
CA ALA A 60 2.70 0.30 -13.61
C ALA A 60 1.87 1.30 -14.42
N GLU A 61 1.94 2.58 -14.05
CA GLU A 61 1.17 3.70 -14.61
C GLU A 61 2.05 4.93 -14.73
N ASN A 62 1.76 5.78 -15.73
CA ASN A 62 2.43 7.05 -15.92
C ASN A 62 1.56 8.20 -15.40
N PRO A 63 1.89 8.83 -14.25
CA PRO A 63 1.13 9.93 -13.68
C PRO A 63 1.06 11.16 -14.60
N GLU A 64 2.14 11.48 -15.31
CA GLU A 64 2.21 12.63 -16.24
C GLU A 64 1.28 12.46 -17.46
N LYS A 65 0.90 11.21 -17.77
CA LYS A 65 -0.01 10.86 -18.86
C LYS A 65 -1.40 10.47 -18.36
N GLY A 66 -1.82 11.04 -17.21
CA GLY A 66 -3.13 10.77 -16.62
C GLY A 66 -3.29 9.35 -16.11
N PHE A 67 -2.23 8.79 -15.50
CA PHE A 67 -2.20 7.43 -14.95
C PHE A 67 -2.49 6.34 -15.98
N ARG A 68 -2.08 6.58 -17.24
CA ARG A 68 -2.19 5.55 -18.28
C ARG A 68 -1.33 4.33 -17.89
N PRO A 69 -1.87 3.11 -18.02
CA PRO A 69 -1.09 1.89 -17.81
C PRO A 69 0.18 1.84 -18.65
N SER A 70 1.27 1.40 -18.04
CA SER A 70 2.60 1.25 -18.66
C SER A 70 3.02 -0.23 -18.68
N PRO A 71 2.47 -1.05 -19.59
CA PRO A 71 2.91 -2.42 -19.75
C PRO A 71 4.33 -2.45 -20.34
N GLY A 72 5.09 -3.49 -20.02
CA GLY A 72 6.46 -3.64 -20.49
C GLY A 72 7.22 -4.71 -19.73
N THR A 73 8.53 -4.78 -19.95
CA THR A 73 9.40 -5.71 -19.25
C THR A 73 10.26 -4.95 -18.24
N ILE A 74 10.23 -5.39 -16.99
CA ILE A 74 11.10 -4.83 -15.93
C ILE A 74 12.55 -5.24 -16.24
N THR A 75 13.40 -4.26 -16.47
CA THR A 75 14.81 -4.48 -16.81
C THR A 75 15.70 -4.48 -15.59
N ASP A 76 15.42 -3.63 -14.62
CA ASP A 76 16.09 -3.60 -13.32
C ASP A 76 15.08 -3.43 -12.19
N LEU A 77 15.38 -4.06 -11.05
CA LEU A 77 14.49 -4.08 -9.89
C LEU A 77 15.29 -4.04 -8.59
N HIS A 78 15.03 -3.02 -7.78
CA HIS A 78 15.42 -3.00 -6.38
C HIS A 78 14.20 -2.66 -5.51
N LEU A 79 13.93 -3.47 -4.50
CA LEU A 79 12.86 -3.26 -3.53
C LEU A 79 13.46 -3.02 -2.15
N PRO A 80 12.94 -2.03 -1.39
CA PRO A 80 13.47 -1.68 -0.09
C PRO A 80 13.23 -2.78 0.93
N GLY A 81 14.01 -2.78 1.99
CA GLY A 81 13.89 -3.70 3.10
C GLY A 81 14.28 -3.08 4.43
N GLY A 82 14.18 -3.87 5.50
CA GLY A 82 14.57 -3.45 6.84
C GLY A 82 13.44 -3.47 7.85
N LYS A 83 13.73 -2.98 9.08
CA LYS A 83 12.78 -3.05 10.19
C LYS A 83 11.56 -2.16 9.94
N GLY A 84 10.38 -2.77 9.91
CA GLY A 84 9.10 -2.07 9.71
C GLY A 84 8.84 -1.72 8.25
N ILE A 85 9.48 -2.42 7.31
CA ILE A 85 9.20 -2.36 5.87
C ILE A 85 8.76 -3.75 5.43
N ARG A 86 7.66 -3.81 4.67
CA ARG A 86 7.13 -5.01 4.02
C ARG A 86 6.84 -4.68 2.57
N VAL A 87 7.21 -5.57 1.69
CA VAL A 87 6.85 -5.51 0.27
C VAL A 87 6.09 -6.77 -0.12
N ASP A 88 4.86 -6.61 -0.58
CA ASP A 88 4.07 -7.70 -1.14
C ASP A 88 4.10 -7.54 -2.67
N SER A 89 4.78 -8.43 -3.36
CA SER A 89 4.96 -8.37 -4.81
C SER A 89 5.27 -9.74 -5.40
N ALA A 90 5.03 -9.88 -6.70
CA ALA A 90 5.42 -11.05 -7.50
C ALA A 90 6.38 -10.67 -8.65
N ILE A 91 6.82 -9.39 -8.72
CA ILE A 91 7.70 -8.95 -9.81
C ILE A 91 9.16 -9.34 -9.56
N TYR A 92 9.89 -9.47 -10.65
CA TYR A 92 11.32 -9.74 -10.68
C TYR A 92 11.94 -9.15 -11.95
N SER A 93 13.26 -8.94 -11.97
CA SER A 93 13.95 -8.48 -13.18
C SER A 93 13.75 -9.47 -14.32
N GLY A 94 13.28 -8.96 -15.47
CA GLY A 94 12.93 -9.76 -16.64
C GLY A 94 11.46 -10.17 -16.72
N CYS A 95 10.63 -9.91 -15.69
CA CYS A 95 9.19 -10.19 -15.80
C CYS A 95 8.48 -9.16 -16.68
N SER A 96 7.44 -9.60 -17.38
CA SER A 96 6.63 -8.74 -18.23
C SER A 96 5.31 -8.37 -17.54
N ILE A 97 4.99 -7.08 -17.54
CA ILE A 97 3.73 -6.54 -17.04
C ILE A 97 2.74 -6.50 -18.20
N SER A 98 1.64 -7.23 -18.00
CA SER A 98 0.59 -7.39 -19.02
C SER A 98 -0.33 -6.17 -19.10
N PRO A 99 -0.77 -5.75 -20.30
CA PRO A 99 -1.79 -4.70 -20.44
C PRO A 99 -3.23 -5.18 -20.14
N TYR A 100 -3.43 -6.47 -19.89
CA TYR A 100 -4.77 -7.09 -19.77
C TYR A 100 -5.23 -7.28 -18.32
N TYR A 101 -4.37 -6.98 -17.35
CA TYR A 101 -4.65 -7.12 -15.92
C TYR A 101 -4.46 -5.77 -15.21
N ASP A 102 -4.80 -5.75 -13.93
CA ASP A 102 -4.57 -4.60 -13.05
C ASP A 102 -3.10 -4.15 -13.11
N SER A 103 -2.89 -2.84 -13.05
CA SER A 103 -1.56 -2.21 -13.13
C SER A 103 -0.74 -2.35 -11.83
N MET A 104 -1.35 -2.78 -10.72
CA MET A 104 -0.65 -2.89 -9.44
C MET A 104 0.42 -3.99 -9.49
N VAL A 105 1.68 -3.60 -9.30
CA VAL A 105 2.84 -4.50 -9.36
C VAL A 105 3.42 -4.81 -7.98
N ALA A 106 3.21 -3.94 -7.02
CA ALA A 106 3.65 -4.13 -5.64
C ALA A 106 2.79 -3.35 -4.65
N LYS A 107 2.81 -3.78 -3.39
CA LYS A 107 2.42 -2.99 -2.23
C LYS A 107 3.64 -2.77 -1.37
N LEU A 108 3.95 -1.52 -1.09
CA LEU A 108 4.97 -1.13 -0.12
C LEU A 108 4.27 -0.69 1.16
N ILE A 109 4.55 -1.37 2.25
CA ILE A 109 3.92 -1.12 3.55
C ILE A 109 5.02 -0.79 4.56
N VAL A 110 4.82 0.27 5.33
CA VAL A 110 5.70 0.62 6.44
C VAL A 110 4.92 0.70 7.75
N TRP A 111 5.64 0.44 8.84
CA TRP A 111 5.15 0.63 10.19
C TRP A 111 6.17 1.43 11.02
N ALA A 112 5.67 2.32 11.86
CA ALA A 112 6.45 3.06 12.85
C ALA A 112 5.61 3.32 14.10
N LYS A 113 6.22 3.94 15.13
CA LYS A 113 5.57 4.22 16.41
C LYS A 113 4.44 5.23 16.31
N ASN A 114 4.55 6.16 15.37
CA ASN A 114 3.60 7.24 15.12
C ASN A 114 3.55 7.57 13.63
N ARG A 115 2.61 8.46 13.25
CA ARG A 115 2.36 8.84 11.86
C ARG A 115 3.57 9.53 11.21
N ASP A 116 4.22 10.43 11.92
CA ASP A 116 5.34 11.22 11.37
C ASP A 116 6.53 10.31 11.04
N GLU A 117 6.87 9.40 11.94
CA GLU A 117 7.90 8.38 11.69
C GLU A 117 7.52 7.42 10.56
N ALA A 118 6.22 7.08 10.41
CA ALA A 118 5.75 6.25 9.32
C ALA A 118 5.86 6.97 7.97
N ILE A 119 5.54 8.27 7.90
CA ILE A 119 5.73 9.10 6.70
C ILE A 119 7.21 9.14 6.31
N GLN A 120 8.10 9.48 7.24
CA GLN A 120 9.55 9.53 6.98
C GLN A 120 10.08 8.18 6.50
N LYS A 121 9.64 7.08 7.10
CA LYS A 121 10.02 5.73 6.70
C LYS A 121 9.52 5.39 5.29
N MET A 122 8.30 5.77 4.96
CA MET A 122 7.74 5.54 3.62
C MET A 122 8.48 6.38 2.57
N GLN A 123 8.83 7.63 2.88
CA GLN A 123 9.66 8.46 1.99
C GLN A 123 11.02 7.81 1.71
N SER A 124 11.72 7.33 2.76
CA SER A 124 12.98 6.60 2.58
C SER A 124 12.79 5.33 1.75
N ALA A 125 11.76 4.55 2.05
CA ALA A 125 11.50 3.29 1.34
C ALA A 125 11.14 3.53 -0.13
N LEU A 126 10.31 4.53 -0.47
CA LEU A 126 10.02 4.90 -1.86
C LEU A 126 11.27 5.39 -2.60
N GLY A 127 12.15 6.14 -1.92
CA GLY A 127 13.41 6.61 -2.48
C GLY A 127 14.41 5.48 -2.80
N GLU A 128 14.23 4.29 -2.21
CA GLU A 128 15.05 3.10 -2.50
C GLU A 128 14.45 2.23 -3.61
N VAL A 129 13.17 2.42 -3.99
CA VAL A 129 12.53 1.62 -5.04
C VAL A 129 13.14 1.93 -6.40
N ILE A 130 13.64 0.91 -7.08
CA ILE A 130 14.04 0.99 -8.50
C ILE A 130 13.21 -0.01 -9.28
N ILE A 131 12.46 0.47 -10.27
CA ILE A 131 11.71 -0.35 -11.22
C ILE A 131 11.92 0.28 -12.60
N GLU A 132 12.81 -0.29 -13.39
CA GLU A 132 13.10 0.20 -14.73
C GLU A 132 12.45 -0.66 -15.82
N GLY A 133 12.26 -0.06 -16.99
CA GLY A 133 11.64 -0.70 -18.16
C GLY A 133 10.14 -0.45 -18.28
N ILE A 134 9.52 0.10 -17.25
CA ILE A 134 8.12 0.55 -17.23
C ILE A 134 8.01 1.89 -16.49
N ASP A 135 6.98 2.68 -16.76
CA ASP A 135 6.61 3.81 -15.92
C ASP A 135 5.89 3.31 -14.66
N THR A 136 6.13 3.96 -13.53
CA THR A 136 5.42 3.69 -12.26
C THR A 136 4.97 4.98 -11.58
N ASN A 137 4.08 4.86 -10.62
CA ASN A 137 3.61 5.99 -9.81
C ASN A 137 4.50 6.27 -8.57
N VAL A 138 5.71 5.70 -8.48
CA VAL A 138 6.58 5.81 -7.30
C VAL A 138 6.91 7.28 -6.97
N ASP A 139 7.36 8.07 -7.94
CA ASP A 139 7.70 9.47 -7.75
C ASP A 139 6.49 10.29 -7.31
N TYR A 140 5.34 10.06 -7.92
CA TYR A 140 4.08 10.68 -7.53
C TYR A 140 3.70 10.38 -6.07
N LEU A 141 3.85 9.14 -5.61
CA LEU A 141 3.62 8.75 -4.22
C LEU A 141 4.61 9.44 -3.27
N TYR A 142 5.86 9.57 -3.69
CA TYR A 142 6.87 10.30 -2.92
C TYR A 142 6.51 11.79 -2.78
N GLU A 143 6.06 12.44 -3.84
CA GLU A 143 5.58 13.83 -3.82
C GLU A 143 4.36 13.99 -2.92
N LEU A 144 3.40 13.07 -2.96
CA LEU A 144 2.24 13.07 -2.07
C LEU A 144 2.64 13.07 -0.60
N LEU A 145 3.60 12.23 -0.21
CA LEU A 145 4.10 12.15 1.16
C LEU A 145 4.86 13.41 1.61
N ASN A 146 5.42 14.17 0.67
CA ASN A 146 6.07 15.45 0.93
C ASN A 146 5.09 16.63 0.97
N ASN A 147 3.84 16.42 0.55
CA ASN A 147 2.84 17.49 0.54
C ASN A 147 2.48 17.92 1.98
N PRO A 148 2.57 19.22 2.33
CA PRO A 148 2.27 19.70 3.68
C PRO A 148 0.85 19.39 4.15
N VAL A 149 -0.13 19.38 3.24
CA VAL A 149 -1.53 19.03 3.57
C VAL A 149 -1.62 17.55 3.95
N TYR A 150 -0.93 16.65 3.22
CA TYR A 150 -0.86 15.25 3.60
C TYR A 150 -0.18 15.06 4.96
N GLN A 151 0.93 15.76 5.18
CA GLN A 151 1.70 15.69 6.43
C GLN A 151 0.89 16.19 7.64
N SER A 152 0.10 17.27 7.49
CA SER A 152 -0.76 17.79 8.56
C SER A 152 -1.88 16.84 8.97
N GLY A 153 -2.29 15.90 8.08
CA GLY A 153 -3.45 15.04 8.27
C GLY A 153 -4.80 15.73 8.07
N GLU A 154 -4.80 17.01 7.69
CA GLU A 154 -6.02 17.82 7.46
C GLU A 154 -6.47 17.74 6.01
N PHE A 155 -6.87 16.56 5.56
CA PHE A 155 -7.34 16.32 4.19
C PHE A 155 -8.55 15.37 4.20
N ASN A 156 -9.23 15.32 3.07
CA ASN A 156 -10.37 14.44 2.82
C ASN A 156 -10.16 13.65 1.51
N VAL A 157 -11.16 12.87 1.13
CA VAL A 157 -11.10 11.99 -0.05
C VAL A 157 -10.87 12.75 -1.37
N ASN A 158 -11.15 14.05 -1.43
CA ASN A 158 -10.93 14.88 -2.62
C ASN A 158 -9.50 15.46 -2.68
N PHE A 159 -8.63 15.13 -1.72
CA PHE A 159 -7.28 15.67 -1.64
C PHE A 159 -6.49 15.46 -2.94
N ILE A 160 -6.55 14.26 -3.50
CA ILE A 160 -5.85 13.91 -4.75
C ILE A 160 -6.28 14.82 -5.90
N ASP A 161 -7.57 15.14 -6.01
CA ASP A 161 -8.10 16.00 -7.08
C ASP A 161 -7.64 17.46 -6.95
N THR A 162 -7.18 17.87 -5.78
CA THR A 162 -6.70 19.22 -5.52
C THR A 162 -5.22 19.41 -5.82
N ILE A 163 -4.47 18.33 -5.97
CA ILE A 163 -3.05 18.38 -6.32
C ILE A 163 -2.95 18.53 -7.84
N LYS A 164 -2.53 19.71 -8.26
CA LYS A 164 -2.22 19.95 -9.68
C LYS A 164 -0.92 19.24 -10.04
N HIS A 165 -0.99 18.39 -11.03
CA HIS A 165 0.16 17.80 -11.72
C HIS A 165 0.82 18.80 -12.67
#